data_415ade32013d057f7f04ed786a7bff80
#
_entry.id   415ade32013d057f7f04ed786a7bff80
#
_cell.length_a   1.000
_cell.length_b   1.000
_cell.length_c   1.000
_cell.angle_alpha   90.00
_cell.angle_beta   90.00
_cell.angle_gamma   90.00
#
_symmetry.space_group_name_H-M   'P 1'
#
loop_
_entity.id
_entity.type
_entity.pdbx_description
1 polymer ?
#
loop_
_entity_poly.entity_id
_entity_poly.type
_entity_poly.pdbx_seq_one_letter_code
_entity_poly.pdbx_strand_id
1 'polypeptide(L)'
;VSQQQWSGPQYAPPQGSPQQGTFGAGAPRGWQPAASPGGYYQGYPASRFGPPSFGGGVPQYGPTPPMPAPRRRNPLRFIAFVTIIVALAALAGLIITGLNSGPSDMAYQNDDYQVPPPDSNPPPIPLPQTYEEADQLITKNAFYRETVPTPVRCNSEPINVTTASDAQLKSHFEGLMECLVRVWEPPVVNSGWIIVRPTVTIYGEELSTKCGTSGINAFYCSADQQVYYSSLLPQALPTVRRNKWTADLVMAHEFGHALQARTAILISAHALGQESNSKGAELEYMRRLETQADCFSGMFIRAVSQSIGVQPQDEPGIEEIYVAIGDDTLTNKPD
;
A
#
# COMPACT_ATOMS: atom_id res chain seq x y z
N VAL A 1 34.82 -5.99 -15.98
CA VAL A 1 33.52 -6.21 -15.29
C VAL A 1 32.63 -6.83 -16.32
N SER A 2 32.43 -8.16 -16.26
CA SER A 2 31.60 -8.92 -17.20
C SER A 2 30.12 -8.62 -16.88
N GLN A 3 29.39 -8.06 -17.83
CA GLN A 3 27.94 -7.94 -17.77
C GLN A 3 27.32 -9.35 -17.85
N GLN A 4 26.79 -9.84 -16.76
CA GLN A 4 25.94 -11.04 -16.79
C GLN A 4 24.58 -10.67 -17.34
N GLN A 5 24.29 -11.18 -18.53
CA GLN A 5 23.00 -11.01 -19.19
C GLN A 5 21.98 -11.96 -18.53
N TRP A 6 20.95 -11.39 -17.93
CA TRP A 6 19.87 -12.15 -17.33
C TRP A 6 18.94 -12.67 -18.43
N SER A 7 18.78 -13.99 -18.55
CA SER A 7 17.81 -14.61 -19.46
C SER A 7 16.50 -14.82 -18.71
N GLY A 8 15.63 -13.84 -18.80
CA GLY A 8 14.24 -13.94 -18.31
C GLY A 8 13.47 -15.06 -19.02
N PRO A 9 12.41 -15.61 -18.39
CA PRO A 9 11.63 -16.69 -18.98
C PRO A 9 10.97 -16.25 -20.29
N GLN A 10 11.26 -16.95 -21.37
CA GLN A 10 10.52 -16.79 -22.63
C GLN A 10 9.14 -17.43 -22.49
N TYR A 11 8.09 -16.61 -22.52
CA TYR A 11 6.73 -17.06 -22.64
C TYR A 11 6.47 -17.55 -24.07
N ALA A 12 6.36 -18.89 -24.26
CA ALA A 12 5.78 -19.45 -25.45
C ALA A 12 4.24 -19.49 -25.33
N PRO A 13 3.47 -19.15 -26.37
CA PRO A 13 2.02 -19.23 -26.32
C PRO A 13 1.56 -20.70 -26.23
N PRO A 14 0.43 -21.00 -25.57
CA PRO A 14 -0.06 -22.36 -25.40
C PRO A 14 -0.55 -22.94 -26.73
N GLN A 15 0.09 -23.98 -27.22
CA GLN A 15 -0.45 -24.85 -28.27
C GLN A 15 -1.08 -26.10 -27.64
N GLY A 16 -2.26 -26.39 -28.10
CA GLY A 16 -3.29 -27.32 -27.75
C GLY A 16 -2.98 -28.73 -27.29
N SER A 17 -3.89 -29.17 -26.41
CA SER A 17 -4.47 -30.51 -26.18
C SER A 17 -3.60 -31.67 -25.67
N PRO A 18 -4.16 -32.57 -24.84
CA PRO A 18 -3.39 -33.38 -23.92
C PRO A 18 -3.03 -34.75 -24.50
N GLN A 19 -1.79 -35.20 -24.30
CA GLN A 19 -1.45 -36.63 -24.33
C GLN A 19 -0.77 -37.04 -23.02
N GLN A 20 -1.30 -38.10 -22.44
CA GLN A 20 -0.74 -38.82 -21.30
C GLN A 20 0.60 -39.47 -21.65
N GLY A 21 1.59 -39.34 -20.78
CA GLY A 21 2.88 -40.00 -20.96
C GLY A 21 3.81 -39.85 -19.73
N THR A 22 3.85 -40.89 -18.94
CA THR A 22 4.90 -41.48 -18.08
C THR A 22 6.07 -40.61 -17.56
N PHE A 23 6.29 -40.76 -16.26
CA PHE A 23 7.37 -40.25 -15.43
C PHE A 23 8.79 -40.46 -15.99
N GLY A 24 9.59 -39.43 -16.03
CA GLY A 24 11.03 -39.45 -16.23
C GLY A 24 11.73 -38.31 -15.46
N ALA A 25 12.71 -38.68 -14.67
CA ALA A 25 13.44 -37.82 -13.74
C ALA A 25 14.25 -36.72 -14.43
N GLY A 26 14.32 -35.53 -13.80
CA GLY A 26 15.37 -34.54 -13.98
C GLY A 26 14.99 -33.31 -14.81
N ALA A 27 14.23 -32.38 -14.23
CA ALA A 27 14.10 -31.03 -14.77
C ALA A 27 14.96 -30.05 -13.94
N PRO A 28 15.69 -29.12 -14.58
CA PRO A 28 16.36 -28.02 -13.87
C PRO A 28 15.29 -27.12 -13.23
N ARG A 29 15.57 -26.61 -12.05
CA ARG A 29 14.67 -25.73 -11.28
C ARG A 29 14.41 -24.47 -12.11
N GLY A 30 13.24 -24.45 -12.77
CA GLY A 30 12.71 -23.24 -13.38
C GLY A 30 12.34 -22.25 -12.26
N TRP A 31 12.70 -20.99 -12.48
CA TRP A 31 12.30 -19.87 -11.66
C TRP A 31 10.78 -19.80 -11.58
N GLN A 32 10.22 -19.93 -10.36
CA GLN A 32 8.83 -19.60 -10.09
C GLN A 32 8.83 -18.17 -9.55
N PRO A 33 7.94 -17.28 -9.99
CA PRO A 33 7.75 -16.01 -9.31
C PRO A 33 7.43 -16.34 -7.85
N ALA A 34 8.18 -15.73 -6.93
CA ALA A 34 7.92 -15.86 -5.52
C ALA A 34 6.49 -15.36 -5.29
N ALA A 35 5.63 -16.21 -4.76
CA ALA A 35 4.35 -15.78 -4.22
C ALA A 35 4.65 -14.70 -3.19
N SER A 36 3.92 -13.59 -3.24
CA SER A 36 3.92 -12.63 -2.15
C SER A 36 3.78 -13.42 -0.86
N PRO A 37 4.55 -13.12 0.19
CA PRO A 37 4.42 -13.84 1.45
C PRO A 37 3.04 -13.54 2.01
N GLY A 38 2.06 -14.38 1.68
CA GLY A 38 0.78 -14.41 2.33
C GLY A 38 1.04 -14.73 3.81
N GLY A 39 0.79 -13.76 4.68
CA GLY A 39 0.99 -13.92 6.10
C GLY A 39 0.15 -15.07 6.61
N TYR A 40 0.80 -16.14 7.06
CA TYR A 40 0.15 -17.22 7.76
C TYR A 40 -0.32 -16.73 9.13
N TYR A 41 -1.61 -16.48 9.28
CA TYR A 41 -2.22 -16.33 10.59
C TYR A 41 -2.31 -17.71 11.28
N GLN A 42 -1.30 -18.06 12.07
CA GLN A 42 -1.47 -19.10 13.09
C GLN A 42 -2.09 -18.44 14.32
N GLY A 43 -3.30 -18.87 14.68
CA GLY A 43 -3.99 -18.44 15.90
C GLY A 43 -3.15 -18.75 17.13
N TYR A 44 -2.92 -17.72 17.95
CA TYR A 44 -2.23 -17.84 19.23
C TYR A 44 -3.23 -18.10 20.35
N PRO A 45 -2.89 -18.99 21.31
CA PRO A 45 -3.69 -19.21 22.52
C PRO A 45 -3.57 -18.01 23.45
N ALA A 46 -4.69 -17.59 24.03
CA ALA A 46 -4.79 -16.53 25.01
C ALA A 46 -3.90 -16.79 26.24
N SER A 47 -2.91 -15.95 26.47
CA SER A 47 -2.11 -15.96 27.71
C SER A 47 -2.80 -15.13 28.79
N ARG A 48 -3.09 -15.79 29.90
CA ARG A 48 -3.60 -15.19 31.16
C ARG A 48 -2.52 -14.31 31.78
N PHE A 49 -2.77 -13.02 31.89
CA PHE A 49 -2.00 -12.15 32.77
C PHE A 49 -2.66 -12.10 34.14
N GLY A 50 -1.93 -12.56 35.15
CA GLY A 50 -2.24 -12.32 36.57
C GLY A 50 -1.69 -10.96 37.04
N PRO A 51 -2.31 -10.33 38.04
CA PRO A 51 -1.89 -9.00 38.48
C PRO A 51 -0.57 -9.03 39.25
N PRO A 52 0.30 -8.01 39.14
CA PRO A 52 1.52 -7.91 39.93
C PRO A 52 1.22 -7.54 41.39
N SER A 53 1.82 -8.26 42.34
CA SER A 53 1.78 -7.97 43.77
C SER A 53 2.76 -6.83 44.10
N PHE A 54 2.26 -5.77 44.75
CA PHE A 54 3.06 -4.69 45.28
C PHE A 54 3.70 -5.14 46.64
N GLY A 55 5.03 -5.27 46.67
CA GLY A 55 5.82 -5.37 47.88
C GLY A 55 6.26 -3.96 48.29
N GLY A 56 5.79 -3.52 49.48
CA GLY A 56 6.15 -2.25 50.07
C GLY A 56 7.58 -2.24 50.62
N GLY A 57 8.42 -1.33 50.09
CA GLY A 57 9.69 -0.93 50.69
C GLY A 57 9.66 0.54 51.09
N VAL A 58 9.91 0.84 52.36
CA VAL A 58 9.96 2.19 52.92
C VAL A 58 11.25 2.89 52.44
N PRO A 59 11.24 4.11 51.89
CA PRO A 59 12.47 4.79 51.51
C PRO A 59 13.11 5.46 52.75
N GLN A 60 14.40 5.17 52.98
CA GLN A 60 15.26 5.91 53.91
C GLN A 60 15.63 7.26 53.31
N TYR A 61 15.35 8.33 54.04
CA TYR A 61 15.77 9.69 53.70
C TYR A 61 17.28 9.86 53.91
N GLY A 62 18.03 10.07 52.84
CA GLY A 62 19.39 10.57 52.87
C GLY A 62 19.42 12.11 52.82
N PRO A 63 20.54 12.79 53.23
CA PRO A 63 20.62 14.24 53.32
C PRO A 63 20.50 14.91 51.94
N THR A 64 19.69 15.97 51.89
CA THR A 64 19.43 16.78 50.71
C THR A 64 20.70 17.46 50.20
N PRO A 65 21.01 17.38 48.87
CA PRO A 65 22.08 18.13 48.29
C PRO A 65 21.73 19.63 48.18
N PRO A 66 22.72 20.56 48.19
CA PRO A 66 22.49 21.99 48.12
C PRO A 66 21.87 22.41 46.79
N MET A 67 20.88 23.28 46.82
CA MET A 67 20.20 23.83 45.64
C MET A 67 21.18 24.55 44.71
N PRO A 68 21.15 24.31 43.41
CA PRO A 68 21.94 25.02 42.43
C PRO A 68 21.43 26.47 42.28
N ALA A 69 22.36 27.46 42.21
CA ALA A 69 22.08 28.87 42.03
C ALA A 69 21.28 29.16 40.75
N PRO A 70 20.39 30.15 40.74
CA PRO A 70 19.53 30.45 39.59
C PRO A 70 20.37 30.85 38.37
N ARG A 71 20.28 30.05 37.30
CA ARG A 71 20.90 30.36 36.00
C ARG A 71 20.29 31.62 35.40
N ARG A 72 21.10 32.67 35.18
CA ARG A 72 20.71 33.86 34.41
C ARG A 72 20.20 33.44 33.04
N ARG A 73 18.91 33.62 32.80
CA ARG A 73 18.28 33.39 31.52
C ARG A 73 18.78 34.42 30.51
N ASN A 74 19.37 33.96 29.41
CA ASN A 74 19.89 34.81 28.34
C ASN A 74 18.70 35.40 27.54
N PRO A 75 18.44 36.74 27.57
CA PRO A 75 17.26 37.32 26.92
C PRO A 75 17.22 37.08 25.40
N LEU A 76 18.38 36.93 24.76
CA LEU A 76 18.48 36.59 23.33
C LEU A 76 17.84 35.26 22.97
N ARG A 77 17.93 34.24 23.86
CA ARG A 77 17.29 32.93 23.62
C ARG A 77 15.77 33.01 23.76
N PHE A 78 15.27 33.86 24.65
CA PHE A 78 13.83 34.07 24.80
C PHE A 78 13.25 34.81 23.59
N ILE A 79 13.94 35.82 23.06
CA ILE A 79 13.53 36.54 21.85
C ILE A 79 13.52 35.60 20.65
N ALA A 80 14.56 34.76 20.46
CA ALA A 80 14.60 33.78 19.39
C ALA A 80 13.46 32.72 19.48
N PHE A 81 13.10 32.34 20.71
CA PHE A 81 12.00 31.39 20.91
C PHE A 81 10.64 32.01 20.59
N VAL A 82 10.41 33.25 20.96
CA VAL A 82 9.19 34.02 20.67
C VAL A 82 9.06 34.26 19.15
N THR A 83 10.16 34.60 18.46
CA THR A 83 10.11 34.80 16.99
C THR A 83 9.81 33.53 16.24
N ILE A 84 10.31 32.37 16.69
CA ILE A 84 9.98 31.06 16.11
C ILE A 84 8.49 30.75 16.31
N ILE A 85 7.93 30.98 17.51
CA ILE A 85 6.51 30.72 17.77
C ILE A 85 5.62 31.64 16.90
N VAL A 86 5.97 32.92 16.76
CA VAL A 86 5.23 33.87 15.91
C VAL A 86 5.31 33.44 14.43
N ALA A 87 6.48 33.00 13.96
CA ALA A 87 6.63 32.50 12.60
C ALA A 87 5.82 31.23 12.34
N LEU A 88 5.80 30.30 13.30
CA LEU A 88 4.99 29.09 13.22
C LEU A 88 3.49 29.39 13.27
N ALA A 89 3.07 30.35 14.12
CA ALA A 89 1.67 30.77 14.18
C ALA A 89 1.23 31.49 12.89
N ALA A 90 2.11 32.29 12.27
CA ALA A 90 1.85 32.94 10.98
C ALA A 90 1.77 31.89 9.84
N LEU A 91 2.63 30.86 9.86
CA LEU A 91 2.60 29.76 8.91
C LEU A 91 1.33 28.93 9.06
N ALA A 92 0.94 28.63 10.31
CA ALA A 92 -0.33 27.94 10.61
C ALA A 92 -1.55 28.78 10.16
N GLY A 93 -1.50 30.11 10.37
CA GLY A 93 -2.54 31.04 9.89
C GLY A 93 -2.67 31.04 8.37
N LEU A 94 -1.54 31.01 7.64
CA LEU A 94 -1.53 30.90 6.17
C LEU A 94 -2.08 29.55 5.68
N ILE A 95 -1.79 28.47 6.39
CA ILE A 95 -2.34 27.13 6.09
C ILE A 95 -3.86 27.13 6.35
N ILE A 96 -4.32 27.66 7.49
CA ILE A 96 -5.74 27.71 7.83
C ILE A 96 -6.53 28.63 6.89
N THR A 97 -5.98 29.76 6.45
CA THR A 97 -6.64 30.64 5.46
C THR A 97 -6.66 30.00 4.06
N GLY A 98 -5.63 29.22 3.71
CA GLY A 98 -5.63 28.41 2.48
C GLY A 98 -6.66 27.27 2.50
N LEU A 99 -6.92 26.69 3.68
CA LEU A 99 -7.93 25.64 3.87
C LEU A 99 -9.36 26.20 4.02
N ASN A 100 -9.51 27.47 4.40
CA ASN A 100 -10.82 28.13 4.55
C ASN A 100 -11.25 28.94 3.31
N SER A 101 -10.51 28.88 2.24
CA SER A 101 -11.02 29.24 0.91
C SER A 101 -12.11 28.20 0.63
N GLY A 102 -13.36 28.64 0.72
CA GLY A 102 -14.53 27.80 0.40
C GLY A 102 -14.33 27.12 -0.97
N PRO A 103 -15.10 26.10 -1.31
CA PRO A 103 -14.88 25.35 -2.53
C PRO A 103 -14.88 26.31 -3.70
N SER A 104 -13.68 26.77 -4.10
CA SER A 104 -13.47 27.27 -5.45
C SER A 104 -13.93 26.13 -6.34
N ASP A 105 -14.81 26.39 -7.31
CA ASP A 105 -15.23 25.45 -8.36
C ASP A 105 -13.96 25.04 -9.17
N MET A 106 -13.07 24.28 -8.53
CA MET A 106 -11.97 23.66 -9.23
C MET A 106 -12.57 22.55 -10.08
N ALA A 107 -12.51 22.75 -11.40
CA ALA A 107 -12.98 21.74 -12.34
C ALA A 107 -12.25 20.41 -12.05
N TYR A 108 -12.99 19.32 -12.00
CA TYR A 108 -12.41 17.99 -11.88
C TYR A 108 -11.46 17.74 -13.06
N GLN A 109 -10.30 17.18 -12.74
CA GLN A 109 -9.31 16.81 -13.74
C GLN A 109 -9.62 15.41 -14.31
N ASN A 110 -9.22 15.15 -15.54
CA ASN A 110 -9.41 13.88 -16.24
C ASN A 110 -10.88 13.37 -16.24
N ASP A 111 -11.84 14.31 -16.23
CA ASP A 111 -13.27 14.01 -16.09
C ASP A 111 -13.90 13.43 -17.37
N ASP A 112 -13.32 13.75 -18.53
CA ASP A 112 -13.71 13.28 -19.86
C ASP A 112 -13.07 11.94 -20.25
N TYR A 113 -12.11 11.45 -19.46
CA TYR A 113 -11.47 10.16 -19.74
C TYR A 113 -12.46 9.01 -19.60
N GLN A 114 -12.57 8.22 -20.67
CA GLN A 114 -13.42 7.03 -20.68
C GLN A 114 -12.63 5.84 -20.17
N VAL A 115 -12.87 5.48 -18.91
CA VAL A 115 -12.19 4.33 -18.28
C VAL A 115 -12.59 3.03 -18.99
N PRO A 116 -11.63 2.22 -19.44
CA PRO A 116 -11.92 0.96 -20.11
C PRO A 116 -12.61 -0.04 -19.17
N PRO A 117 -13.31 -1.05 -19.72
CA PRO A 117 -13.84 -2.14 -18.92
C PRO A 117 -12.70 -2.91 -18.21
N PRO A 118 -13.01 -3.67 -17.14
CA PRO A 118 -12.03 -4.56 -16.52
C PRO A 118 -11.42 -5.52 -17.55
N ASP A 119 -10.10 -5.65 -17.54
CA ASP A 119 -9.36 -6.50 -18.47
C ASP A 119 -9.00 -7.83 -17.79
N SER A 120 -9.65 -8.91 -18.23
CA SER A 120 -9.38 -10.28 -17.74
C SER A 120 -8.22 -10.97 -18.45
N ASN A 121 -7.66 -10.34 -19.50
CA ASN A 121 -6.51 -10.86 -20.24
C ASN A 121 -5.52 -9.72 -20.56
N PRO A 122 -5.00 -9.05 -19.54
CA PRO A 122 -4.14 -7.89 -19.72
C PRO A 122 -2.83 -8.25 -20.42
N PRO A 123 -2.19 -7.30 -21.11
CA PRO A 123 -0.88 -7.52 -21.69
C PRO A 123 0.14 -7.89 -20.60
N PRO A 124 1.20 -8.64 -20.94
CA PRO A 124 2.24 -9.00 -19.98
C PRO A 124 2.78 -7.78 -19.23
N ILE A 125 3.10 -7.96 -17.96
CA ILE A 125 3.79 -6.92 -17.18
C ILE A 125 5.19 -6.71 -17.75
N PRO A 126 5.71 -5.47 -17.79
CA PRO A 126 7.06 -5.19 -18.24
C PRO A 126 8.09 -5.78 -17.28
N LEU A 127 9.17 -6.33 -17.82
CA LEU A 127 10.24 -6.98 -17.07
C LEU A 127 11.56 -6.27 -17.33
N PRO A 128 12.42 -6.06 -16.32
CA PRO A 128 13.79 -5.62 -16.53
C PRO A 128 14.59 -6.71 -17.26
N GLN A 129 15.50 -6.31 -18.12
CA GLN A 129 16.37 -7.23 -18.87
C GLN A 129 17.70 -7.52 -18.13
N THR A 130 18.08 -6.63 -17.20
CA THR A 130 19.30 -6.74 -16.39
C THR A 130 19.04 -6.24 -14.97
N TYR A 131 19.91 -6.59 -14.02
CA TYR A 131 19.86 -6.05 -12.66
C TYR A 131 20.15 -4.54 -12.61
N GLU A 132 20.98 -4.03 -13.53
CA GLU A 132 21.22 -2.60 -13.65
C GLU A 132 19.94 -1.86 -14.10
N GLU A 133 19.22 -2.40 -15.06
CA GLU A 133 17.91 -1.87 -15.47
C GLU A 133 16.90 -1.96 -14.31
N ALA A 134 16.87 -3.08 -13.57
CA ALA A 134 16.03 -3.21 -12.39
C ALA A 134 16.33 -2.12 -11.34
N ASP A 135 17.61 -1.82 -11.07
CA ASP A 135 18.00 -0.73 -10.17
C ASP A 135 17.52 0.63 -10.68
N GLN A 136 17.65 0.89 -11.98
CA GLN A 136 17.17 2.13 -12.58
C GLN A 136 15.64 2.24 -12.48
N LEU A 137 14.92 1.14 -12.67
CA LEU A 137 13.45 1.11 -12.59
C LEU A 137 12.92 1.34 -11.18
N ILE A 138 13.66 0.97 -10.14
CA ILE A 138 13.26 1.26 -8.75
C ILE A 138 13.79 2.60 -8.23
N THR A 139 14.85 3.18 -8.84
CA THR A 139 15.47 4.41 -8.34
C THR A 139 15.22 5.64 -9.22
N LYS A 140 14.99 5.46 -10.51
CA LYS A 140 14.89 6.54 -11.52
C LYS A 140 13.69 6.35 -12.46
N ASN A 141 12.67 5.60 -12.06
CA ASN A 141 11.49 5.38 -12.87
C ASN A 141 10.87 6.71 -13.31
N ALA A 142 10.49 6.80 -14.58
CA ALA A 142 9.84 8.00 -15.09
C ALA A 142 8.54 8.33 -14.34
N PHE A 143 7.84 7.30 -13.87
CA PHE A 143 6.62 7.41 -13.08
C PHE A 143 6.78 8.27 -11.81
N TYR A 144 7.96 8.31 -11.20
CA TYR A 144 8.21 9.14 -9.99
C TYR A 144 8.24 10.65 -10.25
N ARG A 145 8.27 11.07 -11.51
CA ARG A 145 8.27 12.50 -11.89
C ARG A 145 6.86 13.02 -12.17
N GLU A 146 5.90 12.13 -12.28
CA GLU A 146 4.54 12.48 -12.62
C GLU A 146 3.77 12.96 -11.38
N THR A 147 2.77 13.78 -11.64
CA THR A 147 1.87 14.32 -10.61
C THR A 147 0.50 13.70 -10.75
N VAL A 148 -0.10 13.37 -9.60
CA VAL A 148 -1.47 12.85 -9.55
C VAL A 148 -2.46 14.01 -9.72
N PRO A 149 -3.36 13.96 -10.71
CA PRO A 149 -4.39 14.99 -10.90
C PRO A 149 -5.27 15.11 -9.65
N THR A 150 -5.63 16.34 -9.27
CA THR A 150 -6.45 16.63 -8.09
C THR A 150 -7.20 17.95 -8.30
N PRO A 151 -8.54 18.02 -8.10
CA PRO A 151 -9.43 16.91 -7.75
C PRO A 151 -9.80 16.02 -8.96
N VAL A 152 -10.10 14.76 -8.71
CA VAL A 152 -10.64 13.81 -9.70
C VAL A 152 -12.03 13.34 -9.26
N ARG A 153 -12.94 13.20 -10.23
CA ARG A 153 -14.28 12.69 -9.94
C ARG A 153 -14.26 11.18 -9.73
N CYS A 154 -14.84 10.76 -8.61
CA CYS A 154 -15.13 9.37 -8.28
C CYS A 154 -16.58 9.25 -7.79
N ASN A 155 -17.34 8.37 -8.39
CA ASN A 155 -18.75 8.15 -8.04
C ASN A 155 -18.94 6.93 -7.13
N SER A 156 -17.87 6.51 -6.41
CA SER A 156 -17.95 5.41 -5.46
C SER A 156 -18.41 5.92 -4.10
N GLU A 157 -19.60 5.47 -3.67
CA GLU A 157 -20.09 5.71 -2.32
C GLU A 157 -19.53 4.65 -1.35
N PRO A 158 -19.16 5.01 -0.11
CA PRO A 158 -18.68 4.04 0.86
C PRO A 158 -19.68 2.91 1.10
N ILE A 159 -19.19 1.70 1.25
CA ILE A 159 -20.01 0.52 1.51
C ILE A 159 -19.85 0.03 2.95
N ASN A 160 -20.94 -0.50 3.54
CA ASN A 160 -20.83 -1.23 4.81
C ASN A 160 -20.38 -2.68 4.54
N VAL A 161 -19.08 -2.91 4.65
CA VAL A 161 -18.44 -4.21 4.36
C VAL A 161 -18.87 -5.35 5.28
N THR A 162 -19.52 -5.04 6.42
CA THR A 162 -19.98 -6.08 7.37
C THR A 162 -21.37 -6.63 7.03
N THR A 163 -22.12 -5.92 6.19
CA THR A 163 -23.50 -6.29 5.83
C THR A 163 -23.71 -6.46 4.33
N ALA A 164 -22.75 -6.02 3.54
CA ALA A 164 -22.81 -6.15 2.09
C ALA A 164 -22.68 -7.61 1.65
N SER A 165 -23.46 -8.00 0.65
CA SER A 165 -23.30 -9.27 -0.03
C SER A 165 -22.05 -9.25 -0.94
N ASP A 166 -21.55 -10.43 -1.32
CA ASP A 166 -20.41 -10.54 -2.25
C ASP A 166 -20.67 -9.81 -3.58
N ALA A 167 -21.92 -9.85 -4.07
CA ALA A 167 -22.29 -9.13 -5.28
C ALA A 167 -22.23 -7.60 -5.10
N GLN A 168 -22.61 -7.09 -3.93
CA GLN A 168 -22.50 -5.66 -3.61
C GLN A 168 -21.05 -5.23 -3.41
N LEU A 169 -20.23 -6.03 -2.72
CA LEU A 169 -18.80 -5.81 -2.59
C LEU A 169 -18.13 -5.77 -3.96
N LYS A 170 -18.44 -6.75 -4.81
CA LYS A 170 -17.89 -6.81 -6.18
C LYS A 170 -18.25 -5.56 -6.97
N SER A 171 -19.50 -5.19 -7.01
CA SER A 171 -19.97 -4.00 -7.75
C SER A 171 -19.31 -2.72 -7.24
N HIS A 172 -19.20 -2.57 -5.92
CA HIS A 172 -18.55 -1.42 -5.29
C HIS A 172 -17.07 -1.33 -5.67
N PHE A 173 -16.31 -2.42 -5.49
CA PHE A 173 -14.88 -2.42 -5.81
C PHE A 173 -14.59 -2.35 -7.30
N GLU A 174 -15.46 -2.86 -8.17
CA GLU A 174 -15.34 -2.60 -9.62
C GLU A 174 -15.50 -1.10 -9.93
N GLY A 175 -16.44 -0.41 -9.28
CA GLY A 175 -16.56 1.04 -9.38
C GLY A 175 -15.34 1.79 -8.81
N LEU A 176 -14.79 1.30 -7.71
CA LEU A 176 -13.56 1.84 -7.12
C LEU A 176 -12.36 1.68 -8.07
N MET A 177 -12.21 0.51 -8.74
CA MET A 177 -11.17 0.31 -9.75
C MET A 177 -11.31 1.30 -10.93
N GLU A 178 -12.52 1.67 -11.29
CA GLU A 178 -12.76 2.71 -12.28
C GLU A 178 -12.22 4.07 -11.83
N CYS A 179 -12.51 4.47 -10.59
CA CYS A 179 -11.97 5.69 -9.99
C CYS A 179 -10.43 5.66 -9.93
N LEU A 180 -9.84 4.54 -9.51
CA LEU A 180 -8.40 4.36 -9.42
C LEU A 180 -7.73 4.50 -10.79
N VAL A 181 -8.28 3.87 -11.82
CA VAL A 181 -7.76 4.01 -13.19
C VAL A 181 -7.87 5.45 -13.66
N ARG A 182 -8.98 6.16 -13.39
CA ARG A 182 -9.14 7.57 -13.75
C ARG A 182 -8.10 8.47 -13.10
N VAL A 183 -7.75 8.22 -11.84
CA VAL A 183 -6.72 8.99 -11.11
C VAL A 183 -5.32 8.69 -11.64
N TRP A 184 -5.02 7.43 -11.93
CA TRP A 184 -3.65 6.98 -12.21
C TRP A 184 -3.32 6.91 -13.72
N GLU A 185 -4.32 7.03 -14.59
CA GLU A 185 -4.06 7.00 -16.04
C GLU A 185 -3.08 8.07 -16.49
N PRO A 186 -3.26 9.37 -16.17
CA PRO A 186 -2.34 10.38 -16.66
C PRO A 186 -0.89 10.14 -16.22
N PRO A 187 -0.57 9.91 -14.94
CA PRO A 187 0.82 9.68 -14.54
C PRO A 187 1.42 8.38 -15.11
N VAL A 188 0.64 7.32 -15.29
CA VAL A 188 1.12 6.08 -15.89
C VAL A 188 1.42 6.27 -17.37
N VAL A 189 0.51 6.87 -18.13
CA VAL A 189 0.66 7.06 -19.58
C VAL A 189 1.73 8.10 -19.91
N ASN A 190 1.79 9.21 -19.17
CA ASN A 190 2.82 10.24 -19.35
C ASN A 190 4.23 9.71 -19.09
N SER A 191 4.35 8.74 -18.19
CA SER A 191 5.63 8.07 -17.92
C SER A 191 5.98 6.96 -18.92
N GLY A 192 5.15 6.74 -19.95
CA GLY A 192 5.37 5.78 -21.02
C GLY A 192 4.91 4.35 -20.72
N TRP A 193 4.13 4.15 -19.66
CA TRP A 193 3.58 2.86 -19.29
C TRP A 193 2.12 2.70 -19.74
N ILE A 194 1.61 1.49 -19.63
CA ILE A 194 0.21 1.15 -19.97
C ILE A 194 -0.54 0.87 -18.67
N ILE A 195 -1.61 1.62 -18.41
CA ILE A 195 -2.51 1.31 -17.32
C ILE A 195 -3.49 0.21 -17.72
N VAL A 196 -3.85 -0.64 -16.76
CA VAL A 196 -4.83 -1.71 -16.91
C VAL A 196 -5.84 -1.58 -15.78
N ARG A 197 -7.13 -1.76 -16.09
CA ARG A 197 -8.16 -1.90 -15.06
C ARG A 197 -8.24 -3.37 -14.66
N PRO A 198 -7.79 -3.76 -13.46
CA PRO A 198 -7.86 -5.15 -13.01
C PRO A 198 -9.32 -5.55 -12.76
N THR A 199 -9.60 -6.84 -12.93
CA THR A 199 -10.85 -7.43 -12.45
C THR A 199 -10.81 -7.58 -10.93
N VAL A 200 -11.99 -7.61 -10.30
CA VAL A 200 -12.13 -7.85 -8.86
C VAL A 200 -12.82 -9.18 -8.62
N THR A 201 -12.25 -10.01 -7.76
CA THR A 201 -12.86 -11.25 -7.31
C THR A 201 -13.10 -11.20 -5.80
N ILE A 202 -14.36 -11.45 -5.38
CA ILE A 202 -14.71 -11.61 -3.98
C ILE A 202 -14.68 -13.10 -3.65
N TYR A 203 -14.10 -13.44 -2.48
CA TYR A 203 -14.01 -14.83 -2.02
C TYR A 203 -14.23 -14.92 -0.50
N GLY A 204 -14.36 -16.15 0.02
CA GLY A 204 -14.58 -16.41 1.45
C GLY A 204 -13.27 -16.65 2.22
N GLU A 205 -13.09 -17.87 2.76
CA GLU A 205 -11.99 -18.21 3.65
C GLU A 205 -10.66 -18.43 2.92
N GLU A 206 -10.70 -19.03 1.74
CA GLU A 206 -9.50 -19.42 0.99
C GLU A 206 -9.75 -19.33 -0.51
N LEU A 207 -8.72 -18.95 -1.25
CA LEU A 207 -8.74 -18.92 -2.72
C LEU A 207 -7.38 -19.33 -3.29
N SER A 208 -7.37 -20.22 -4.29
CA SER A 208 -6.20 -20.52 -5.09
C SER A 208 -6.17 -19.72 -6.38
N THR A 209 -5.05 -19.04 -6.63
CA THR A 209 -4.79 -18.19 -7.79
C THR A 209 -3.47 -18.60 -8.46
N LYS A 210 -3.07 -17.91 -9.52
CA LYS A 210 -1.72 -18.10 -10.12
C LYS A 210 -0.58 -17.69 -9.17
N CYS A 211 -0.87 -16.87 -8.15
CA CYS A 211 0.10 -16.46 -7.11
C CYS A 211 0.17 -17.46 -5.94
N GLY A 212 -0.60 -18.53 -5.97
CA GLY A 212 -0.71 -19.51 -4.90
C GLY A 212 -2.05 -19.45 -4.16
N THR A 213 -2.11 -20.10 -3.00
CA THR A 213 -3.29 -20.12 -2.15
C THR A 213 -3.19 -19.02 -1.08
N SER A 214 -4.23 -18.22 -0.95
CA SER A 214 -4.36 -17.16 0.06
C SER A 214 -5.54 -17.47 0.98
N GLY A 215 -5.35 -17.28 2.30
CA GLY A 215 -6.43 -17.27 3.29
C GLY A 215 -7.21 -15.95 3.25
N ILE A 216 -7.84 -15.58 4.37
CA ILE A 216 -8.61 -14.33 4.50
C ILE A 216 -7.67 -13.14 4.34
N ASN A 217 -7.74 -12.46 3.19
CA ASN A 217 -6.91 -11.31 2.85
C ASN A 217 -7.55 -10.46 1.73
N ALA A 218 -6.97 -9.28 1.46
CA ALA A 218 -7.06 -8.61 0.17
C ALA A 218 -5.67 -8.65 -0.48
N PHE A 219 -5.57 -8.82 -1.78
CA PHE A 219 -4.28 -8.86 -2.47
C PHE A 219 -4.41 -8.65 -3.99
N TYR A 220 -3.36 -8.09 -4.57
CA TYR A 220 -3.13 -8.08 -6.01
C TYR A 220 -2.24 -9.26 -6.39
N CYS A 221 -2.65 -10.04 -7.39
CA CYS A 221 -1.82 -11.10 -7.95
C CYS A 221 -1.21 -10.65 -9.27
N SER A 222 0.11 -10.48 -9.31
CA SER A 222 0.83 -10.04 -10.52
C SER A 222 0.84 -11.08 -11.64
N ALA A 223 0.67 -12.37 -11.33
CA ALA A 223 0.69 -13.46 -12.31
C ALA A 223 -0.60 -13.52 -13.16
N ASP A 224 -1.71 -13.02 -12.69
CA ASP A 224 -2.96 -12.86 -13.44
C ASP A 224 -3.45 -11.40 -13.53
N GLN A 225 -2.76 -10.50 -12.85
CA GLN A 225 -3.02 -9.07 -12.83
C GLN A 225 -4.44 -8.71 -12.36
N GLN A 226 -4.92 -9.39 -11.36
CA GLN A 226 -6.25 -9.22 -10.76
C GLN A 226 -6.15 -8.87 -9.27
N VAL A 227 -7.21 -8.25 -8.76
CA VAL A 227 -7.36 -7.91 -7.34
C VAL A 227 -8.39 -8.82 -6.70
N TYR A 228 -8.08 -9.28 -5.49
CA TYR A 228 -8.88 -10.20 -4.71
C TYR A 228 -9.22 -9.60 -3.35
N TYR A 229 -10.43 -9.85 -2.87
CA TYR A 229 -10.89 -9.38 -1.57
C TYR A 229 -11.70 -10.46 -0.87
N SER A 230 -11.29 -10.85 0.34
CA SER A 230 -12.10 -11.76 1.15
C SER A 230 -13.25 -11.02 1.82
N SER A 231 -14.49 -11.49 1.62
CA SER A 231 -15.67 -10.97 2.32
C SER A 231 -15.60 -11.17 3.84
N LEU A 232 -14.68 -11.99 4.32
CA LEU A 232 -14.41 -12.21 5.74
C LEU A 232 -13.32 -11.29 6.31
N LEU A 233 -12.66 -10.47 5.48
CA LEU A 233 -11.60 -9.56 5.91
C LEU A 233 -12.01 -8.66 7.09
N PRO A 234 -13.25 -8.11 7.16
CA PRO A 234 -13.68 -7.29 8.29
C PRO A 234 -13.75 -8.04 9.63
N GLN A 235 -13.74 -9.38 9.60
CA GLN A 235 -13.70 -10.23 10.80
C GLN A 235 -12.26 -10.46 11.23
N ALA A 236 -11.36 -10.72 10.28
CA ALA A 236 -9.94 -10.95 10.53
C ALA A 236 -9.21 -9.65 10.90
N LEU A 237 -9.55 -8.54 10.25
CA LEU A 237 -9.00 -7.21 10.48
C LEU A 237 -10.10 -6.24 10.92
N PRO A 238 -10.38 -6.10 12.23
CA PRO A 238 -11.50 -5.29 12.73
C PRO A 238 -11.40 -3.80 12.38
N THR A 239 -10.23 -3.27 12.10
CA THR A 239 -10.03 -1.88 11.67
C THR A 239 -10.78 -1.59 10.37
N VAL A 240 -10.90 -2.58 9.47
CA VAL A 240 -11.64 -2.45 8.20
C VAL A 240 -13.11 -2.05 8.40
N ARG A 241 -13.72 -2.37 9.53
CA ARG A 241 -15.13 -2.05 9.82
C ARG A 241 -15.32 -0.78 10.66
N ARG A 242 -14.26 -0.16 11.16
CA ARG A 242 -14.35 1.01 12.04
C ARG A 242 -14.58 2.31 11.28
N ASN A 243 -14.08 2.39 10.08
CA ASN A 243 -14.18 3.57 9.24
C ASN A 243 -14.75 3.20 7.87
N LYS A 244 -15.62 4.05 7.34
CA LYS A 244 -16.29 3.84 6.05
C LYS A 244 -15.34 3.81 4.84
N TRP A 245 -14.14 4.40 4.96
CA TRP A 245 -13.16 4.48 3.88
C TRP A 245 -12.13 3.35 3.88
N THR A 246 -12.07 2.58 4.97
CA THR A 246 -10.97 1.62 5.20
C THR A 246 -10.88 0.55 4.13
N ALA A 247 -12.02 -0.03 3.73
CA ALA A 247 -12.02 -1.06 2.68
C ALA A 247 -11.56 -0.49 1.33
N ASP A 248 -11.95 0.74 1.01
CA ASP A 248 -11.52 1.42 -0.21
C ASP A 248 -10.02 1.71 -0.19
N LEU A 249 -9.46 2.06 0.98
CA LEU A 249 -8.03 2.28 1.14
C LEU A 249 -7.22 1.00 1.01
N VAL A 250 -7.70 -0.12 1.55
CA VAL A 250 -7.09 -1.43 1.34
C VAL A 250 -7.08 -1.79 -0.14
N MET A 251 -8.19 -1.62 -0.83
CA MET A 251 -8.28 -1.91 -2.27
C MET A 251 -7.46 -0.93 -3.12
N ALA A 252 -7.29 0.31 -2.68
CA ALA A 252 -6.42 1.28 -3.33
C ALA A 252 -4.93 0.95 -3.10
N HIS A 253 -4.57 0.37 -1.96
CA HIS A 253 -3.25 -0.19 -1.69
C HIS A 253 -2.96 -1.36 -2.65
N GLU A 254 -3.89 -2.31 -2.80
CA GLU A 254 -3.75 -3.42 -3.74
C GLU A 254 -3.62 -2.95 -5.20
N PHE A 255 -4.33 -1.88 -5.55
CA PHE A 255 -4.13 -1.22 -6.84
C PHE A 255 -2.74 -0.56 -6.93
N GLY A 256 -2.17 -0.10 -5.82
CA GLY A 256 -0.78 0.35 -5.73
C GLY A 256 0.19 -0.72 -6.20
N HIS A 257 -0.01 -1.99 -5.82
CA HIS A 257 0.79 -3.11 -6.34
C HIS A 257 0.55 -3.34 -7.84
N ALA A 258 -0.66 -3.11 -8.35
CA ALA A 258 -0.91 -3.14 -9.79
C ALA A 258 -0.12 -2.05 -10.53
N LEU A 259 -0.05 -0.84 -9.99
CA LEU A 259 0.79 0.24 -10.53
C LEU A 259 2.27 -0.15 -10.52
N GLN A 260 2.78 -0.67 -9.42
CA GLN A 260 4.16 -1.15 -9.29
C GLN A 260 4.47 -2.25 -10.32
N ALA A 261 3.55 -3.17 -10.55
CA ALA A 261 3.70 -4.21 -11.56
C ALA A 261 3.71 -3.62 -12.98
N ARG A 262 2.77 -2.73 -13.29
CA ARG A 262 2.65 -2.10 -14.62
C ARG A 262 3.78 -1.13 -14.96
N THR A 263 4.47 -0.61 -13.94
CA THR A 263 5.64 0.27 -14.09
C THR A 263 6.98 -0.46 -13.90
N ALA A 264 6.97 -1.80 -13.88
CA ALA A 264 8.11 -2.66 -13.66
C ALA A 264 8.81 -2.53 -12.28
N ILE A 265 8.29 -1.72 -11.36
CA ILE A 265 8.86 -1.51 -10.03
C ILE A 265 8.80 -2.80 -9.21
N LEU A 266 7.63 -3.45 -9.16
CA LEU A 266 7.41 -4.67 -8.36
C LEU A 266 8.41 -5.78 -8.72
N ILE A 267 8.51 -6.09 -10.01
CA ILE A 267 9.37 -7.18 -10.50
C ILE A 267 10.84 -6.84 -10.32
N SER A 268 11.21 -5.57 -10.52
CA SER A 268 12.59 -5.10 -10.33
C SER A 268 13.02 -5.22 -8.86
N ALA A 269 12.17 -4.82 -7.91
CA ALA A 269 12.46 -4.94 -6.49
C ALA A 269 12.62 -6.41 -6.07
N HIS A 270 11.76 -7.30 -6.54
CA HIS A 270 11.89 -8.75 -6.29
C HIS A 270 13.19 -9.32 -6.88
N ALA A 271 13.54 -8.96 -8.12
CA ALA A 271 14.76 -9.43 -8.77
C ALA A 271 16.00 -9.00 -7.98
N LEU A 272 16.09 -7.74 -7.56
CA LEU A 272 17.21 -7.23 -6.77
C LEU A 272 17.26 -7.83 -5.36
N GLY A 273 16.11 -8.04 -4.72
CA GLY A 273 16.04 -8.74 -3.44
C GLY A 273 16.63 -10.14 -3.50
N GLN A 274 16.28 -10.90 -4.54
CA GLN A 274 16.81 -12.25 -4.78
C GLN A 274 18.30 -12.25 -5.13
N GLU A 275 18.74 -11.32 -5.98
CA GLU A 275 20.15 -11.19 -6.38
C GLU A 275 21.06 -10.87 -5.17
N SER A 276 20.57 -10.12 -4.20
CA SER A 276 21.33 -9.74 -3.02
C SER A 276 21.79 -10.94 -2.18
N ASN A 277 21.15 -12.10 -2.33
CA ASN A 277 21.36 -13.31 -1.52
C ASN A 277 21.28 -13.04 0.01
N SER A 278 20.59 -11.97 0.40
CA SER A 278 20.43 -11.49 1.76
C SER A 278 18.97 -11.38 2.12
N LYS A 279 18.51 -12.14 3.12
CA LYS A 279 17.12 -12.05 3.59
C LYS A 279 16.76 -10.64 4.09
N GLY A 280 17.71 -9.95 4.72
CA GLY A 280 17.52 -8.56 5.16
C GLY A 280 17.30 -7.60 3.99
N ALA A 281 18.09 -7.72 2.92
CA ALA A 281 17.89 -6.90 1.73
C ALA A 281 16.60 -7.22 1.00
N GLU A 282 16.23 -8.49 0.89
CA GLU A 282 14.95 -8.91 0.33
C GLU A 282 13.77 -8.27 1.09
N LEU A 283 13.78 -8.36 2.43
CA LEU A 283 12.75 -7.76 3.28
C LEU A 283 12.71 -6.23 3.16
N GLU A 284 13.87 -5.58 3.01
CA GLU A 284 13.93 -4.13 2.79
C GLU A 284 13.24 -3.71 1.48
N TYR A 285 13.45 -4.46 0.37
CA TYR A 285 12.73 -4.19 -0.87
C TYR A 285 11.22 -4.38 -0.71
N MET A 286 10.79 -5.40 0.03
CA MET A 286 9.36 -5.62 0.30
C MET A 286 8.78 -4.46 1.10
N ARG A 287 9.40 -4.05 2.22
CA ARG A 287 8.94 -2.89 3.00
C ARG A 287 8.78 -1.62 2.15
N ARG A 288 9.73 -1.38 1.23
CA ARG A 288 9.63 -0.22 0.32
C ARG A 288 8.46 -0.34 -0.65
N LEU A 289 8.17 -1.53 -1.14
CA LEU A 289 6.99 -1.77 -1.99
C LEU A 289 5.70 -1.51 -1.23
N GLU A 290 5.57 -2.05 0.00
CA GLU A 290 4.40 -1.85 0.85
C GLU A 290 4.20 -0.36 1.19
N THR A 291 5.25 0.32 1.68
CA THR A 291 5.20 1.76 1.97
C THR A 291 4.83 2.59 0.74
N GLN A 292 5.31 2.21 -0.44
CA GLN A 292 4.96 2.90 -1.69
C GLN A 292 3.49 2.66 -2.07
N ALA A 293 2.97 1.44 -1.87
CA ALA A 293 1.56 1.13 -2.12
C ALA A 293 0.65 1.94 -1.17
N ASP A 294 1.02 2.08 0.11
CA ASP A 294 0.36 2.98 1.06
C ASP A 294 0.37 4.44 0.58
N CYS A 295 1.52 4.93 0.10
CA CYS A 295 1.61 6.28 -0.46
C CYS A 295 0.67 6.45 -1.67
N PHE A 296 0.58 5.47 -2.57
CA PHE A 296 -0.33 5.53 -3.72
C PHE A 296 -1.80 5.52 -3.28
N SER A 297 -2.16 4.71 -2.28
CA SER A 297 -3.49 4.73 -1.67
C SER A 297 -3.83 6.09 -1.06
N GLY A 298 -2.88 6.70 -0.32
CA GLY A 298 -3.02 8.05 0.24
C GLY A 298 -3.16 9.15 -0.83
N MET A 299 -2.41 9.05 -1.93
CA MET A 299 -2.54 9.98 -3.06
C MET A 299 -3.89 9.85 -3.75
N PHE A 300 -4.39 8.63 -3.91
CA PHE A 300 -5.72 8.37 -4.45
C PHE A 300 -6.82 9.02 -3.61
N ILE A 301 -6.87 8.72 -2.30
CA ILE A 301 -7.92 9.26 -1.43
C ILE A 301 -7.91 10.80 -1.43
N ARG A 302 -6.71 11.42 -1.46
CA ARG A 302 -6.58 12.86 -1.61
C ARG A 302 -7.17 13.36 -2.93
N ALA A 303 -6.87 12.67 -4.03
CA ALA A 303 -7.33 13.07 -5.37
C ALA A 303 -8.85 13.07 -5.48
N VAL A 304 -9.52 12.11 -4.85
CA VAL A 304 -10.97 11.93 -4.94
C VAL A 304 -11.75 12.51 -3.74
N SER A 305 -11.06 12.99 -2.70
CA SER A 305 -11.65 13.41 -1.42
C SER A 305 -12.83 14.36 -1.58
N GLN A 306 -12.74 15.32 -2.50
CA GLN A 306 -13.81 16.28 -2.76
C GLN A 306 -15.06 15.60 -3.32
N SER A 307 -14.91 14.66 -4.26
CA SER A 307 -16.06 14.01 -4.92
C SER A 307 -16.76 12.96 -4.06
N ILE A 308 -16.00 12.27 -3.18
CA ILE A 308 -16.55 11.26 -2.27
C ILE A 308 -16.86 11.81 -0.87
N GLY A 309 -16.66 13.11 -0.64
CA GLY A 309 -17.04 13.80 0.59
C GLY A 309 -16.21 13.41 1.83
N VAL A 310 -14.90 13.14 1.66
CA VAL A 310 -13.98 13.00 2.79
C VAL A 310 -13.85 14.32 3.52
N GLN A 311 -13.99 14.30 4.83
CA GLN A 311 -13.93 15.47 5.68
C GLN A 311 -12.68 15.42 6.59
N PRO A 312 -12.20 16.56 7.12
CA PRO A 312 -11.04 16.57 8.02
C PRO A 312 -11.18 15.66 9.24
N GLN A 313 -12.41 15.48 9.75
CA GLN A 313 -12.68 14.55 10.86
C GLN A 313 -12.53 13.06 10.50
N ASP A 314 -12.44 12.71 9.22
CA ASP A 314 -12.23 11.33 8.77
C ASP A 314 -10.74 10.96 8.82
N GLU A 315 -9.83 11.95 8.83
CA GLU A 315 -8.37 11.77 8.76
C GLU A 315 -7.81 10.81 9.82
N PRO A 316 -8.14 10.92 11.12
CA PRO A 316 -7.61 9.99 12.12
C PRO A 316 -7.99 8.53 11.87
N GLY A 317 -9.19 8.29 11.34
CA GLY A 317 -9.63 6.94 10.97
C GLY A 317 -8.99 6.42 9.68
N ILE A 318 -8.58 7.33 8.80
CA ILE A 318 -7.80 7.00 7.59
C ILE A 318 -6.36 6.63 7.98
N GLU A 319 -5.75 7.36 8.91
CA GLU A 319 -4.41 7.03 9.41
C GLU A 319 -4.37 5.70 10.14
N GLU A 320 -5.40 5.38 10.93
CA GLU A 320 -5.49 4.13 11.70
C GLU A 320 -5.35 2.88 10.80
N ILE A 321 -5.81 2.92 9.53
CA ILE A 321 -5.71 1.77 8.65
C ILE A 321 -4.26 1.50 8.22
N TYR A 322 -3.49 2.52 7.89
CA TYR A 322 -2.10 2.34 7.48
C TYR A 322 -1.24 1.77 8.61
N VAL A 323 -1.54 2.16 9.87
CA VAL A 323 -0.92 1.52 11.03
C VAL A 323 -1.36 0.06 11.17
N ALA A 324 -2.63 -0.26 10.89
CA ALA A 324 -3.17 -1.60 11.07
C ALA A 324 -2.72 -2.60 9.98
N ILE A 325 -2.42 -2.13 8.76
CA ILE A 325 -1.94 -2.96 7.65
C ILE A 325 -0.41 -2.95 7.51
N GLY A 326 0.31 -2.17 8.32
CA GLY A 326 1.77 -2.18 8.33
C GLY A 326 2.33 -3.56 8.70
N ASP A 327 3.41 -3.96 8.03
CA ASP A 327 4.04 -5.28 8.17
C ASP A 327 4.46 -5.61 9.62
N ASP A 328 4.97 -4.63 10.36
CA ASP A 328 5.33 -4.75 11.77
C ASP A 328 4.11 -5.05 12.66
N THR A 329 2.96 -4.45 12.35
CA THR A 329 1.69 -4.68 13.05
C THR A 329 1.11 -6.05 12.70
N LEU A 330 1.07 -6.42 11.42
CA LEU A 330 0.52 -7.69 10.95
C LEU A 330 1.36 -8.89 11.38
N THR A 331 2.68 -8.77 11.36
CA THR A 331 3.60 -9.85 11.71
C THR A 331 3.94 -9.90 13.20
N ASN A 332 3.58 -8.86 13.97
CA ASN A 332 3.95 -8.66 15.38
C ASN A 332 5.47 -8.81 15.61
N LYS A 333 6.26 -8.40 14.64
CA LYS A 333 7.72 -8.39 14.64
C LYS A 333 8.18 -6.96 14.36
N PRO A 334 8.62 -6.23 15.38
CA PRO A 334 9.29 -4.95 15.14
C PRO A 334 10.55 -5.18 14.30
N ASP A 335 10.83 -4.28 13.38
CA ASP A 335 12.04 -4.26 12.55
C ASP A 335 13.33 -4.20 13.38
#